data_8918b268b30d8d1c55c6c9cff9b1592c
#
_entry.id   8918b268b30d8d1c55c6c9cff9b1592c
#
_cell.length_a   1.000
_cell.length_b   1.000
_cell.length_c   1.000
_cell.angle_alpha   90.00
_cell.angle_beta   90.00
_cell.angle_gamma   90.00
#
_symmetry.space_group_name_H-M   'P 1'
#
loop_
_entity.id
_entity.type
_entity.pdbx_description
1 polymer ?
#
loop_
_entity_poly.entity_id
_entity_poly.type
_entity_poly.pdbx_seq_one_letter_code
_entity_poly.pdbx_strand_id
1 'polypeptide(L)'
;MMRLKQTPMWIAASAAMLLSFGFVACNATETANETAAGESNSSQTAQHSMPGMDHGSMNMSMDLGPKDETFDLRFIDAMIPHHEGAVNMAQEALQKSKRPEIQQLAKTIIAAQDQEINQMRQWRKAWYPTMDDTPMMYDTGMGHMMPMSDQMRTSMMMAGDLGTAGEQFDLRFIDAMIPHHQGAIDMANQAVEKSERPEIQKLAQDIISSQQSEIDQMQQWKQQWYGQ
;
A
#
# COMPACT_ATOMS: atom_id res chain seq x y z
N MET A 1 -0.08 50.24 31.86
CA MET A 1 0.34 50.01 30.46
C MET A 1 0.21 48.51 30.18
N MET A 2 -0.91 48.10 29.61
CA MET A 2 -1.18 46.70 29.20
C MET A 2 -0.86 46.56 27.71
N ARG A 3 0.09 45.67 27.35
CA ARG A 3 0.36 45.30 25.97
C ARG A 3 -0.53 44.14 25.57
N LEU A 4 -1.45 44.35 24.63
CA LEU A 4 -2.20 43.31 23.96
C LEU A 4 -1.24 42.53 23.02
N LYS A 5 -1.18 41.23 23.18
CA LYS A 5 -0.54 40.31 22.23
C LYS A 5 -1.55 40.00 21.10
N GLN A 6 -1.21 40.38 19.89
CA GLN A 6 -1.96 39.99 18.68
C GLN A 6 -1.52 38.59 18.23
N THR A 7 -2.48 37.69 18.06
CA THR A 7 -2.29 36.37 17.44
C THR A 7 -2.51 36.50 15.94
N PRO A 8 -1.66 35.91 15.08
CA PRO A 8 -1.90 35.90 13.65
C PRO A 8 -2.97 34.87 13.28
N MET A 9 -3.99 35.36 12.58
CA MET A 9 -5.06 34.56 11.99
C MET A 9 -4.55 33.98 10.67
N TRP A 10 -4.45 32.66 10.58
CA TRP A 10 -4.16 31.95 9.33
C TRP A 10 -5.45 31.76 8.55
N ILE A 11 -5.55 32.39 7.40
CA ILE A 11 -6.66 32.27 6.46
C ILE A 11 -6.36 31.05 5.58
N ALA A 12 -7.17 29.99 5.73
CA ALA A 12 -7.19 28.87 4.81
C ALA A 12 -7.97 29.27 3.56
N ALA A 13 -7.29 29.34 2.42
CA ALA A 13 -7.92 29.51 1.11
C ALA A 13 -8.20 28.13 0.49
N SER A 14 -9.45 27.68 0.55
CA SER A 14 -9.93 26.52 -0.18
C SER A 14 -10.29 26.95 -1.61
N ALA A 15 -9.53 26.50 -2.60
CA ALA A 15 -9.87 26.61 -4.00
C ALA A 15 -10.58 25.32 -4.46
N ALA A 16 -11.89 25.36 -4.57
CA ALA A 16 -12.69 24.31 -5.19
C ALA A 16 -12.70 24.56 -6.72
N MET A 17 -12.10 23.66 -7.49
CA MET A 17 -12.25 23.60 -8.94
C MET A 17 -13.29 22.54 -9.29
N LEU A 18 -14.47 22.99 -9.70
CA LEU A 18 -15.52 22.18 -10.32
C LEU A 18 -15.22 22.07 -11.83
N LEU A 19 -14.87 20.89 -12.30
CA LEU A 19 -14.84 20.55 -13.72
C LEU A 19 -16.05 19.67 -14.04
N SER A 20 -17.00 20.25 -14.75
CA SER A 20 -18.18 19.59 -15.32
C SER A 20 -17.78 18.87 -16.60
N PHE A 21 -17.89 17.54 -16.66
CA PHE A 21 -17.84 16.78 -17.91
C PHE A 21 -19.23 16.29 -18.28
N GLY A 22 -19.66 16.73 -19.46
CA GLY A 22 -20.94 16.36 -20.06
C GLY A 22 -20.93 14.93 -20.59
N PHE A 23 -22.02 14.22 -20.33
CA PHE A 23 -22.34 12.92 -20.91
C PHE A 23 -22.80 13.09 -22.36
N VAL A 24 -22.17 12.36 -23.29
CA VAL A 24 -22.72 12.03 -24.59
C VAL A 24 -23.08 10.57 -24.61
N ALA A 25 -24.37 10.28 -24.68
CA ALA A 25 -24.90 8.95 -24.91
C ALA A 25 -25.03 8.70 -26.41
N CYS A 26 -24.50 7.62 -26.91
CA CYS A 26 -24.87 7.05 -28.21
C CYS A 26 -25.33 5.62 -28.06
N ASN A 27 -26.51 5.39 -28.59
CA ASN A 27 -27.34 4.19 -28.52
C ASN A 27 -27.15 3.34 -29.82
N ALA A 28 -27.54 2.07 -29.71
CA ALA A 28 -27.89 1.10 -30.76
C ALA A 28 -26.74 0.21 -31.28
N THR A 29 -26.89 -1.06 -31.59
CA THR A 29 -28.02 -1.94 -31.88
C THR A 29 -27.58 -3.39 -31.79
N GLU A 30 -28.47 -4.28 -31.34
CA GLU A 30 -28.37 -5.75 -31.42
C GLU A 30 -28.31 -6.24 -32.87
N THR A 31 -27.55 -7.31 -33.10
CA THR A 31 -27.97 -8.37 -34.03
C THR A 31 -27.37 -9.70 -33.57
N ALA A 32 -28.27 -10.63 -33.31
CA ALA A 32 -28.01 -12.05 -33.12
C ALA A 32 -27.72 -12.73 -34.48
N ASN A 33 -26.87 -13.72 -34.51
CA ASN A 33 -27.12 -14.90 -35.31
C ASN A 33 -26.33 -16.15 -34.87
N GLU A 34 -26.94 -17.28 -35.11
CA GLU A 34 -26.77 -18.64 -34.63
C GLU A 34 -25.56 -19.43 -35.10
N THR A 35 -25.25 -20.41 -34.23
CA THR A 35 -24.85 -21.81 -34.45
C THR A 35 -23.95 -22.25 -35.61
N ALA A 36 -22.87 -22.97 -35.24
CA ALA A 36 -22.57 -24.31 -35.77
C ALA A 36 -21.47 -25.02 -34.95
N ALA A 37 -21.76 -26.27 -34.60
CA ALA A 37 -20.84 -27.23 -33.97
C ALA A 37 -19.87 -27.81 -35.01
N GLY A 38 -18.66 -28.18 -34.54
CA GLY A 38 -17.67 -28.88 -35.37
C GLY A 38 -16.55 -29.46 -34.52
N GLU A 39 -16.43 -30.77 -34.55
CA GLU A 39 -15.61 -31.66 -33.74
C GLU A 39 -14.10 -31.55 -33.90
N SER A 40 -13.44 -31.87 -32.78
CA SER A 40 -12.18 -32.60 -32.58
C SER A 40 -11.03 -32.47 -33.59
N ASN A 41 -9.87 -32.04 -33.14
CA ASN A 41 -8.63 -32.84 -33.37
C ASN A 41 -7.58 -32.58 -32.27
N SER A 42 -7.22 -33.67 -31.61
CA SER A 42 -6.13 -33.76 -30.64
C SER A 42 -4.77 -33.65 -31.35
N SER A 43 -3.98 -32.65 -31.02
CA SER A 43 -2.53 -32.68 -31.29
C SER A 43 -1.81 -32.35 -29.97
N GLN A 44 -1.32 -33.40 -29.32
CA GLN A 44 -0.38 -33.34 -28.21
C GLN A 44 0.94 -32.74 -28.71
N THR A 45 1.18 -31.47 -28.43
CA THR A 45 2.53 -30.94 -28.38
C THR A 45 3.03 -31.02 -26.96
N ALA A 46 4.04 -31.87 -26.75
CA ALA A 46 4.75 -32.00 -25.49
C ALA A 46 5.37 -30.65 -25.12
N GLN A 47 4.74 -29.89 -24.23
CA GLN A 47 5.37 -28.79 -23.55
C GLN A 47 6.33 -29.35 -22.53
N HIS A 48 7.63 -29.13 -22.78
CA HIS A 48 8.65 -29.26 -21.75
C HIS A 48 8.33 -28.21 -20.67
N SER A 49 7.68 -28.67 -19.60
CA SER A 49 7.58 -27.92 -18.35
C SER A 49 8.98 -27.77 -17.79
N MET A 50 9.56 -26.60 -17.92
CA MET A 50 10.63 -26.19 -17.03
C MET A 50 10.09 -26.33 -15.60
N PRO A 51 10.86 -26.83 -14.62
CA PRO A 51 10.46 -26.79 -13.24
C PRO A 51 10.24 -25.31 -12.90
N GLY A 52 9.00 -24.90 -12.81
CA GLY A 52 8.63 -23.59 -12.31
C GLY A 52 9.23 -23.47 -10.92
N MET A 53 10.08 -22.47 -10.71
CA MET A 53 10.26 -21.92 -9.39
C MET A 53 8.86 -21.52 -8.97
N ASP A 54 8.26 -22.35 -8.15
CA ASP A 54 7.11 -22.02 -7.36
C ASP A 54 7.55 -20.85 -6.48
N HIS A 55 7.30 -19.64 -6.95
CA HIS A 55 7.20 -18.50 -6.09
C HIS A 55 5.99 -18.80 -5.23
N GLY A 56 6.20 -19.70 -4.26
CA GLY A 56 5.25 -19.93 -3.21
C GLY A 56 4.86 -18.56 -2.71
N SER A 57 3.69 -18.15 -3.12
CA SER A 57 2.98 -17.02 -2.55
C SER A 57 2.97 -17.31 -1.06
N MET A 58 3.99 -16.83 -0.33
CA MET A 58 3.88 -16.62 1.08
C MET A 58 2.82 -15.53 1.19
N ASN A 59 1.57 -15.98 1.17
CA ASN A 59 0.45 -15.16 1.59
C ASN A 59 0.70 -14.89 3.08
N MET A 60 1.63 -13.94 3.36
CA MET A 60 1.78 -13.42 4.69
C MET A 60 0.44 -12.83 5.03
N SER A 61 -0.26 -13.55 5.90
CA SER A 61 -1.51 -13.04 6.44
C SER A 61 -1.19 -11.69 7.08
N MET A 62 -1.75 -10.60 6.52
CA MET A 62 -1.74 -9.27 7.15
C MET A 62 -2.68 -9.24 8.35
N ASP A 63 -3.02 -10.42 8.91
CA ASP A 63 -3.84 -10.55 10.10
C ASP A 63 -3.02 -10.18 11.34
N LEU A 64 -3.42 -9.10 11.98
CA LEU A 64 -2.81 -8.58 13.20
C LEU A 64 -3.33 -9.27 14.46
N GLY A 65 -4.18 -10.28 14.31
CA GLY A 65 -4.75 -11.03 15.44
C GLY A 65 -6.00 -10.38 16.05
N PRO A 66 -6.41 -10.86 17.23
CA PRO A 66 -7.65 -10.44 17.88
C PRO A 66 -7.57 -8.99 18.40
N LYS A 67 -8.76 -8.43 18.67
CA LYS A 67 -8.87 -7.20 19.48
C LYS A 67 -8.54 -7.52 20.92
N ASP A 68 -7.39 -7.06 21.39
CA ASP A 68 -6.91 -7.19 22.77
C ASP A 68 -5.99 -6.00 23.14
N GLU A 69 -5.49 -5.97 24.37
CA GLU A 69 -4.63 -4.89 24.90
C GLU A 69 -3.33 -4.68 24.11
N THR A 70 -2.92 -5.66 23.32
CA THR A 70 -1.67 -5.65 22.53
C THR A 70 -1.90 -5.43 21.03
N PHE A 71 -3.16 -5.28 20.59
CA PHE A 71 -3.49 -5.08 19.19
C PHE A 71 -2.76 -3.87 18.59
N ASP A 72 -2.77 -2.73 19.28
CA ASP A 72 -2.13 -1.50 18.78
C ASP A 72 -0.61 -1.64 18.68
N LEU A 73 0.02 -2.42 19.58
CA LEU A 73 1.45 -2.74 19.49
C LEU A 73 1.74 -3.52 18.20
N ARG A 74 0.95 -4.55 17.90
CA ARG A 74 1.11 -5.37 16.70
C ARG A 74 0.87 -4.57 15.42
N PHE A 75 -0.12 -3.67 15.42
CA PHE A 75 -0.34 -2.76 14.31
C PHE A 75 0.88 -1.87 14.06
N ILE A 76 1.41 -1.22 15.11
CA ILE A 76 2.60 -0.37 15.02
C ILE A 76 3.80 -1.17 14.52
N ASP A 77 4.06 -2.33 15.12
CA ASP A 77 5.22 -3.17 14.83
C ASP A 77 5.18 -3.81 13.44
N ALA A 78 3.99 -4.01 12.86
CA ALA A 78 3.82 -4.47 11.48
C ALA A 78 3.88 -3.30 10.48
N MET A 79 3.23 -2.18 10.77
CA MET A 79 3.12 -1.07 9.83
C MET A 79 4.45 -0.31 9.65
N ILE A 80 5.29 -0.21 10.69
CA ILE A 80 6.60 0.44 10.57
C ILE A 80 7.47 -0.23 9.49
N PRO A 81 7.80 -1.54 9.57
CA PRO A 81 8.61 -2.17 8.53
C PRO A 81 7.91 -2.19 7.16
N HIS A 82 6.59 -2.28 7.12
CA HIS A 82 5.84 -2.15 5.88
C HIS A 82 6.10 -0.80 5.22
N HIS A 83 5.94 0.30 5.92
CA HIS A 83 6.23 1.65 5.42
C HIS A 83 7.71 1.82 5.03
N GLU A 84 8.66 1.27 5.80
CA GLU A 84 10.08 1.25 5.42
C GLU A 84 10.30 0.64 4.04
N GLY A 85 9.52 -0.39 3.67
CA GLY A 85 9.55 -1.02 2.35
C GLY A 85 9.12 -0.07 1.23
N ALA A 86 8.00 0.63 1.40
CA ALA A 86 7.55 1.63 0.41
C ALA A 86 8.54 2.79 0.26
N VAL A 87 9.10 3.28 1.38
CA VAL A 87 10.13 4.34 1.37
C VAL A 87 11.35 3.88 0.56
N ASN A 88 11.80 2.63 0.74
CA ASN A 88 12.92 2.08 -0.04
C ASN A 88 12.61 2.02 -1.54
N MET A 89 11.43 1.50 -1.92
CA MET A 89 10.99 1.48 -3.32
C MET A 89 10.86 2.89 -3.92
N ALA A 90 10.33 3.83 -3.16
CA ALA A 90 10.19 5.22 -3.59
C ALA A 90 11.54 5.92 -3.75
N GLN A 91 12.51 5.67 -2.87
CA GLN A 91 13.88 6.17 -3.01
C GLN A 91 14.56 5.62 -4.27
N GLU A 92 14.32 4.34 -4.58
CA GLU A 92 14.81 3.73 -5.82
C GLU A 92 14.16 4.38 -7.04
N ALA A 93 12.85 4.68 -6.98
CA ALA A 93 12.14 5.36 -8.05
C ALA A 93 12.68 6.78 -8.31
N LEU A 94 13.07 7.52 -7.28
CA LEU A 94 13.71 8.84 -7.44
C LEU A 94 15.04 8.77 -8.20
N GLN A 95 15.76 7.65 -8.06
CA GLN A 95 17.06 7.47 -8.72
C GLN A 95 16.93 6.94 -10.15
N LYS A 96 15.94 6.10 -10.44
CA LYS A 96 15.85 5.31 -11.67
C LYS A 96 14.78 5.76 -12.64
N SER A 97 13.66 6.33 -12.14
CA SER A 97 12.60 6.84 -13.01
C SER A 97 12.98 8.17 -13.64
N LYS A 98 12.57 8.35 -14.90
CA LYS A 98 12.67 9.63 -15.63
C LYS A 98 11.34 10.34 -15.75
N ARG A 99 10.23 9.71 -15.32
CA ARG A 99 8.91 10.32 -15.37
C ARG A 99 8.69 11.24 -14.17
N PRO A 100 8.38 12.53 -14.41
CA PRO A 100 8.14 13.47 -13.33
C PRO A 100 6.97 13.07 -12.43
N GLU A 101 5.97 12.37 -12.97
CA GLU A 101 4.82 11.86 -12.24
C GLU A 101 5.25 10.82 -11.19
N ILE A 102 6.06 9.83 -11.58
CA ILE A 102 6.61 8.82 -10.66
C ILE A 102 7.53 9.45 -9.62
N GLN A 103 8.39 10.38 -10.03
CA GLN A 103 9.26 11.08 -9.09
C GLN A 103 8.47 11.93 -8.08
N GLN A 104 7.37 12.55 -8.52
CA GLN A 104 6.53 13.32 -7.61
C GLN A 104 5.80 12.40 -6.63
N LEU A 105 5.20 11.29 -7.11
CA LEU A 105 4.58 10.29 -6.25
C LEU A 105 5.59 9.74 -5.22
N ALA A 106 6.79 9.37 -5.66
CA ALA A 106 7.84 8.86 -4.77
C ALA A 106 8.21 9.85 -3.65
N LYS A 107 8.30 11.15 -3.97
CA LYS A 107 8.53 12.19 -2.94
C LYS A 107 7.37 12.28 -1.95
N THR A 108 6.14 12.17 -2.44
CA THR A 108 4.94 12.20 -1.59
C THR A 108 4.91 11.01 -0.65
N ILE A 109 5.14 9.79 -1.17
CA ILE A 109 5.22 8.56 -0.37
C ILE A 109 6.27 8.67 0.73
N ILE A 110 7.51 9.08 0.38
CA ILE A 110 8.59 9.23 1.36
C ILE A 110 8.19 10.21 2.46
N ALA A 111 7.68 11.38 2.10
CA ALA A 111 7.36 12.41 3.08
C ALA A 111 6.23 12.00 4.03
N ALA A 112 5.17 11.36 3.50
CA ALA A 112 4.04 10.89 4.30
C ALA A 112 4.46 9.73 5.21
N GLN A 113 5.07 8.70 4.64
CA GLN A 113 5.37 7.48 5.39
C GLN A 113 6.51 7.65 6.40
N ASP A 114 7.51 8.50 6.14
CA ASP A 114 8.51 8.87 7.15
C ASP A 114 7.88 9.59 8.35
N GLN A 115 6.89 10.44 8.12
CA GLN A 115 6.14 11.09 9.20
C GLN A 115 5.34 10.07 10.01
N GLU A 116 4.63 9.15 9.35
CA GLU A 116 3.84 8.09 9.99
C GLU A 116 4.71 7.11 10.78
N ILE A 117 5.85 6.68 10.24
CA ILE A 117 6.86 5.87 10.93
C ILE A 117 7.32 6.57 12.22
N ASN A 118 7.69 7.85 12.13
CA ASN A 118 8.16 8.60 13.28
C ASN A 118 7.08 8.74 14.36
N GLN A 119 5.84 8.94 13.96
CA GLN A 119 4.69 9.02 14.86
C GLN A 119 4.44 7.67 15.56
N MET A 120 4.42 6.58 14.81
CA MET A 120 4.25 5.23 15.36
C MET A 120 5.38 4.84 16.32
N ARG A 121 6.64 5.18 16.01
CA ARG A 121 7.78 4.97 16.93
C ARG A 121 7.63 5.74 18.24
N GLN A 122 7.14 6.98 18.19
CA GLN A 122 6.86 7.76 19.39
C GLN A 122 5.75 7.12 20.25
N TRP A 123 4.66 6.67 19.62
CA TRP A 123 3.57 5.98 20.31
C TRP A 123 4.04 4.66 20.92
N ARG A 124 4.78 3.84 20.17
CA ARG A 124 5.35 2.60 20.68
C ARG A 124 6.15 2.82 21.96
N LYS A 125 7.04 3.78 21.95
CA LYS A 125 7.86 4.13 23.12
C LYS A 125 7.03 4.67 24.29
N ALA A 126 6.02 5.49 24.01
CA ALA A 126 5.21 6.12 25.04
C ALA A 126 4.21 5.14 25.69
N TRP A 127 3.61 4.26 24.90
CA TRP A 127 2.54 3.38 25.35
C TRP A 127 3.04 2.01 25.82
N TYR A 128 4.20 1.57 25.34
CA TYR A 128 4.78 0.27 25.66
C TYR A 128 6.22 0.39 26.19
N PRO A 129 6.46 1.20 27.26
CA PRO A 129 7.80 1.52 27.75
C PRO A 129 8.55 0.33 28.36
N THR A 130 7.86 -0.75 28.66
CA THR A 130 8.46 -1.99 29.20
C THR A 130 8.79 -3.02 28.14
N MET A 131 8.35 -2.80 26.89
CA MET A 131 8.72 -3.63 25.75
C MET A 131 10.07 -3.18 25.21
N ASP A 132 10.94 -4.13 24.89
CA ASP A 132 12.17 -3.85 24.17
C ASP A 132 11.90 -3.40 22.71
N ASP A 133 12.95 -3.12 21.95
CA ASP A 133 12.81 -2.63 20.58
C ASP A 133 12.48 -3.76 19.56
N THR A 134 12.31 -5.01 20.02
CA THR A 134 11.96 -6.12 19.15
C THR A 134 10.50 -5.99 18.68
N PRO A 135 10.25 -5.91 17.37
CA PRO A 135 8.89 -5.87 16.86
C PRO A 135 8.13 -7.16 17.20
N MET A 136 6.86 -7.04 17.50
CA MET A 136 5.97 -8.15 17.87
C MET A 136 4.95 -8.40 16.77
N MET A 137 4.57 -9.66 16.60
CA MET A 137 3.51 -10.08 15.69
C MET A 137 2.59 -11.10 16.35
N TYR A 138 1.46 -11.37 15.71
CA TYR A 138 0.55 -12.43 16.14
C TYR A 138 0.76 -13.68 15.29
N ASP A 139 0.98 -14.81 15.95
CA ASP A 139 0.98 -16.12 15.29
C ASP A 139 -0.45 -16.68 15.30
N THR A 140 -1.10 -16.68 14.15
CA THR A 140 -2.49 -17.17 13.99
C THR A 140 -2.59 -18.69 14.20
N GLY A 141 -1.50 -19.44 13.98
CA GLY A 141 -1.46 -20.89 14.17
C GLY A 141 -1.35 -21.28 15.63
N MET A 142 -0.58 -20.51 16.40
CA MET A 142 -0.38 -20.74 17.84
C MET A 142 -1.31 -19.91 18.73
N GLY A 143 -1.93 -18.87 18.19
CA GLY A 143 -2.90 -18.06 18.92
C GLY A 143 -2.28 -17.12 19.97
N HIS A 144 -1.02 -16.69 19.79
CA HIS A 144 -0.35 -15.78 20.72
C HIS A 144 0.62 -14.82 20.03
N MET A 145 1.04 -13.78 20.76
CA MET A 145 2.09 -12.87 20.34
C MET A 145 3.46 -13.54 20.38
N MET A 146 4.29 -13.22 19.38
CA MET A 146 5.69 -13.64 19.31
C MET A 146 6.58 -12.53 18.76
N PRO A 147 7.90 -12.54 19.03
CA PRO A 147 8.84 -11.65 18.38
C PRO A 147 8.86 -11.87 16.86
N MET A 148 8.85 -10.77 16.11
CA MET A 148 9.03 -10.82 14.66
C MET A 148 10.49 -11.12 14.33
N SER A 149 10.75 -12.22 13.62
CA SER A 149 12.09 -12.54 13.15
C SER A 149 12.53 -11.57 12.04
N ASP A 150 13.85 -11.48 11.79
CA ASP A 150 14.40 -10.67 10.70
C ASP A 150 13.82 -11.07 9.33
N GLN A 151 13.60 -12.36 9.11
CA GLN A 151 12.97 -12.86 7.89
C GLN A 151 11.51 -12.36 7.76
N MET A 152 10.74 -12.42 8.84
CA MET A 152 9.36 -11.93 8.88
C MET A 152 9.32 -10.42 8.68
N ARG A 153 10.23 -9.68 9.32
CA ARG A 153 10.36 -8.24 9.13
C ARG A 153 10.69 -7.90 7.66
N THR A 154 11.64 -8.60 7.06
CA THR A 154 11.98 -8.42 5.63
C THR A 154 10.79 -8.75 4.73
N SER A 155 10.04 -9.81 5.03
CA SER A 155 8.82 -10.15 4.30
C SER A 155 7.73 -9.08 4.47
N MET A 156 7.59 -8.51 5.67
CA MET A 156 6.63 -7.43 5.96
C MET A 156 6.95 -6.15 5.17
N MET A 157 8.22 -5.88 4.90
CA MET A 157 8.61 -4.74 4.06
C MET A 157 8.05 -4.84 2.63
N MET A 158 7.75 -6.03 2.13
CA MET A 158 7.25 -6.27 0.76
C MET A 158 8.05 -5.49 -0.32
N ALA A 159 9.26 -5.08 0.00
CA ALA A 159 10.16 -4.39 -0.93
C ALA A 159 10.76 -5.40 -1.89
N GLY A 160 10.31 -5.40 -3.14
CA GLY A 160 10.87 -6.20 -4.21
C GLY A 160 12.08 -5.52 -4.87
N ASP A 161 12.91 -6.31 -5.57
CA ASP A 161 13.88 -5.73 -6.51
C ASP A 161 13.14 -5.18 -7.73
N LEU A 162 13.16 -3.86 -7.88
CA LEU A 162 12.56 -3.18 -9.02
C LEU A 162 13.43 -3.26 -10.30
N GLY A 163 14.60 -3.87 -10.20
CA GLY A 163 15.52 -4.08 -11.31
C GLY A 163 16.23 -2.81 -11.78
N THR A 164 16.81 -2.88 -12.98
CA THR A 164 17.58 -1.77 -13.54
C THR A 164 16.70 -0.64 -14.05
N ALA A 165 17.26 0.58 -14.09
CA ALA A 165 16.64 1.71 -14.78
C ALA A 165 16.39 1.39 -16.26
N GLY A 166 15.30 1.90 -16.84
CA GLY A 166 14.92 1.68 -18.22
C GLY A 166 13.42 1.81 -18.45
N GLU A 167 12.96 1.54 -19.66
CA GLU A 167 11.56 1.77 -20.09
C GLU A 167 10.52 1.02 -19.24
N GLN A 168 10.88 -0.13 -18.68
CA GLN A 168 9.98 -0.96 -17.87
C GLN A 168 10.10 -0.68 -16.37
N PHE A 169 11.00 0.20 -15.93
CA PHE A 169 11.20 0.48 -14.51
C PHE A 169 9.92 1.01 -13.84
N ASP A 170 9.29 1.99 -14.48
CA ASP A 170 8.09 2.63 -13.92
C ASP A 170 6.91 1.64 -13.82
N LEU A 171 6.79 0.72 -14.78
CA LEU A 171 5.79 -0.34 -14.72
C LEU A 171 6.05 -1.28 -13.52
N ARG A 172 7.31 -1.71 -13.33
CA ARG A 172 7.66 -2.56 -12.18
C ARG A 172 7.45 -1.87 -10.84
N PHE A 173 7.75 -0.57 -10.76
CA PHE A 173 7.46 0.24 -9.58
C PHE A 173 5.95 0.27 -9.28
N ILE A 174 5.12 0.54 -10.27
CA ILE A 174 3.65 0.54 -10.15
C ILE A 174 3.14 -0.84 -9.73
N ASP A 175 3.61 -1.90 -10.38
CA ASP A 175 3.19 -3.28 -10.11
C ASP A 175 3.60 -3.78 -8.72
N ALA A 176 4.68 -3.24 -8.16
CA ALA A 176 5.11 -3.54 -6.81
C ALA A 176 4.38 -2.67 -5.76
N MET A 177 4.18 -1.38 -6.04
CA MET A 177 3.63 -0.44 -5.08
C MET A 177 2.11 -0.60 -4.88
N ILE A 178 1.36 -0.97 -5.92
CA ILE A 178 -0.09 -1.22 -5.80
C ILE A 178 -0.40 -2.32 -4.77
N PRO A 179 0.13 -3.55 -4.88
CA PRO A 179 -0.14 -4.58 -3.87
C PRO A 179 0.47 -4.25 -2.52
N HIS A 180 1.58 -3.51 -2.47
CA HIS A 180 2.13 -3.00 -1.23
C HIS A 180 1.13 -2.08 -0.51
N HIS A 181 0.60 -1.08 -1.16
CA HIS A 181 -0.42 -0.19 -0.59
C HIS A 181 -1.68 -0.94 -0.17
N GLN A 182 -2.11 -1.95 -0.95
CA GLN A 182 -3.24 -2.79 -0.56
C GLN A 182 -2.99 -3.51 0.77
N GLY A 183 -1.78 -4.01 1.01
CA GLY A 183 -1.39 -4.62 2.28
C GLY A 183 -1.49 -3.65 3.47
N ALA A 184 -1.06 -2.39 3.29
CA ALA A 184 -1.23 -1.36 4.33
C ALA A 184 -2.71 -1.05 4.60
N ILE A 185 -3.54 -0.94 3.56
CA ILE A 185 -4.98 -0.72 3.68
C ILE A 185 -5.64 -1.88 4.44
N ASP A 186 -5.24 -3.12 4.18
CA ASP A 186 -5.78 -4.31 4.87
C ASP A 186 -5.45 -4.29 6.37
N MET A 187 -4.23 -3.90 6.75
CA MET A 187 -3.85 -3.71 8.15
C MET A 187 -4.57 -2.50 8.79
N ALA A 188 -4.70 -1.40 8.06
CA ALA A 188 -5.37 -0.20 8.54
C ALA A 188 -6.88 -0.42 8.77
N ASN A 189 -7.56 -1.19 7.92
CA ASN A 189 -8.96 -1.58 8.14
C ASN A 189 -9.13 -2.36 9.45
N GLN A 190 -8.22 -3.27 9.77
CA GLN A 190 -8.23 -3.96 11.05
C GLN A 190 -8.03 -2.98 12.23
N ALA A 191 -7.17 -1.97 12.07
CA ALA A 191 -6.94 -0.97 13.11
C ALA A 191 -8.16 -0.08 13.32
N VAL A 192 -8.88 0.30 12.28
CA VAL A 192 -10.16 1.03 12.40
C VAL A 192 -11.19 0.21 13.19
N GLU A 193 -11.25 -1.10 12.96
CA GLU A 193 -12.22 -2.00 13.60
C GLU A 193 -11.82 -2.37 15.02
N LYS A 194 -10.53 -2.65 15.27
CA LYS A 194 -10.07 -3.34 16.49
C LYS A 194 -9.41 -2.41 17.50
N SER A 195 -8.79 -1.30 17.09
CA SER A 195 -8.15 -0.37 18.00
C SER A 195 -9.18 0.42 18.83
N GLU A 196 -8.84 0.66 20.10
CA GLU A 196 -9.63 1.54 20.98
C GLU A 196 -8.99 2.94 21.13
N ARG A 197 -7.81 3.15 20.52
CA ARG A 197 -7.11 4.44 20.55
C ARG A 197 -7.54 5.30 19.37
N PRO A 198 -8.10 6.50 19.63
CA PRO A 198 -8.52 7.40 18.56
C PRO A 198 -7.35 7.84 17.67
N GLU A 199 -6.14 7.89 18.20
CA GLU A 199 -4.93 8.22 17.45
C GLU A 199 -4.60 7.14 16.38
N ILE A 200 -4.69 5.86 16.74
CA ILE A 200 -4.50 4.74 15.82
C ILE A 200 -5.62 4.70 14.78
N GLN A 201 -6.87 4.83 15.21
CA GLN A 201 -8.02 4.85 14.29
C GLN A 201 -7.90 5.98 13.28
N LYS A 202 -7.47 7.17 13.73
CA LYS A 202 -7.26 8.30 12.82
C LYS A 202 -6.14 8.04 11.83
N LEU A 203 -4.97 7.57 12.29
CA LEU A 203 -3.86 7.21 11.42
C LEU A 203 -4.29 6.16 10.39
N ALA A 204 -5.00 5.13 10.81
CA ALA A 204 -5.50 4.08 9.92
C ALA A 204 -6.45 4.63 8.84
N GLN A 205 -7.36 5.54 9.19
CA GLN A 205 -8.24 6.22 8.22
C GLN A 205 -7.46 7.09 7.24
N ASP A 206 -6.44 7.82 7.71
CA ASP A 206 -5.57 8.64 6.88
C ASP A 206 -4.78 7.76 5.89
N ILE A 207 -4.21 6.62 6.34
CA ILE A 207 -3.53 5.62 5.50
C ILE A 207 -4.46 5.07 4.42
N ILE A 208 -5.67 4.63 4.80
CA ILE A 208 -6.65 4.11 3.83
C ILE A 208 -6.95 5.14 2.74
N SER A 209 -7.24 6.38 3.14
CA SER A 209 -7.62 7.43 2.20
C SER A 209 -6.48 7.82 1.26
N SER A 210 -5.28 8.04 1.79
CA SER A 210 -4.11 8.46 1.01
C SER A 210 -3.65 7.35 0.06
N GLN A 211 -3.48 6.13 0.56
CA GLN A 211 -2.94 5.04 -0.23
C GLN A 211 -3.94 4.51 -1.26
N GLN A 212 -5.26 4.56 -0.99
CA GLN A 212 -6.26 4.29 -2.03
C GLN A 212 -6.17 5.28 -3.19
N SER A 213 -6.00 6.57 -2.89
CA SER A 213 -5.82 7.60 -3.93
C SER A 213 -4.55 7.38 -4.76
N GLU A 214 -3.47 6.93 -4.13
CA GLU A 214 -2.21 6.60 -4.81
C GLU A 214 -2.35 5.34 -5.68
N ILE A 215 -3.07 4.31 -5.22
CA ILE A 215 -3.42 3.13 -6.02
C ILE A 215 -4.20 3.54 -7.26
N ASP A 216 -5.26 4.34 -7.09
CA ASP A 216 -6.12 4.78 -8.21
C ASP A 216 -5.30 5.56 -9.24
N GLN A 217 -4.39 6.42 -8.78
CA GLN A 217 -3.47 7.16 -9.65
C GLN A 217 -2.51 6.24 -10.41
N MET A 218 -1.89 5.29 -9.73
CA MET A 218 -0.98 4.32 -10.35
C MET A 218 -1.70 3.42 -11.37
N GLN A 219 -2.94 2.99 -11.08
CA GLN A 219 -3.76 2.22 -12.03
C GLN A 219 -4.09 3.03 -13.28
N GLN A 220 -4.43 4.31 -13.14
CA GLN A 220 -4.65 5.20 -14.28
C GLN A 220 -3.39 5.34 -15.14
N TRP A 221 -2.22 5.51 -14.53
CA TRP A 221 -0.95 5.58 -15.27
C TRP A 221 -0.61 4.26 -15.94
N LYS A 222 -0.84 3.12 -15.26
CA LYS A 222 -0.63 1.79 -15.84
C LYS A 222 -1.47 1.61 -17.11
N GLN A 223 -2.76 1.96 -17.04
CA GLN A 223 -3.64 1.91 -18.21
C GLN A 223 -3.20 2.90 -19.29
N GLN A 224 -2.85 4.14 -18.94
CA GLN A 224 -2.51 5.18 -19.91
C GLN A 224 -1.18 4.93 -20.62
N TRP A 225 -0.17 4.42 -19.91
CA TRP A 225 1.19 4.31 -20.44
C TRP A 225 1.50 2.94 -21.03
N TYR A 226 0.82 1.90 -20.57
CA TYR A 226 1.10 0.51 -20.91
C TYR A 226 -0.11 -0.26 -21.43
N GLY A 227 -1.31 0.30 -21.39
CA GLY A 227 -2.55 -0.36 -21.86
C GLY A 227 -3.03 -1.53 -20.98
N GLN A 228 -2.67 -1.54 -19.69
CA GLN A 228 -2.91 -2.65 -18.76
C GLN A 228 -3.77 -2.21 -17.56
#